data_e3684abe808a5c58c80ca4cee8c2d2d8
#
_entry.id   e3684abe808a5c58c80ca4cee8c2d2d8
#
_cell.length_a   1.000
_cell.length_b   1.000
_cell.length_c   1.000
_cell.angle_alpha   90.00
_cell.angle_beta   90.00
_cell.angle_gamma   90.00
#
_symmetry.space_group_name_H-M   'P 1'
#
loop_
_entity.id
_entity.type
_entity.pdbx_description
1 polymer ?
#
loop_
_entity_poly.entity_id
_entity_poly.type
_entity_poly.pdbx_seq_one_letter_code
_entity_poly.pdbx_strand_id
1 'polypeptide(L)'
;MAETRTSITVRPDLSDYRGLLKALNQMDKEAQFELKNDVYSLSAWTAQGIERAGFAHPIYPKQAAIVARTVRPARDRVPTVYVGGGKGRASGGANAGQLLFGNEFGGDRNAFGNLNAFRNGGYRFPPRTSREGRGNTGYWIFPTLKGMQPEIKKRWFAAVNRVMDNWARYS
;
A
#
# COMPACT_ATOMS: atom_id res chain seq x y z
N MET A 1 0.77 -27.61 0.07
CA MET A 1 1.73 -26.50 -0.10
C MET A 1 1.10 -25.23 0.46
N ALA A 2 1.76 -24.56 1.39
CA ALA A 2 1.25 -23.33 1.99
C ALA A 2 1.20 -22.24 0.91
N GLU A 3 0.02 -21.67 0.66
CA GLU A 3 -0.12 -20.52 -0.24
C GLU A 3 0.60 -19.33 0.38
N THR A 4 1.64 -18.86 -0.27
CA THR A 4 2.38 -17.67 0.16
C THR A 4 1.47 -16.44 -0.01
N ARG A 5 0.92 -15.95 1.10
CA ARG A 5 0.03 -14.77 1.15
C ARG A 5 0.85 -13.49 1.34
N THR A 6 1.71 -13.19 0.39
CA THR A 6 2.54 -11.98 0.46
C THR A 6 1.68 -10.73 0.27
N SER A 7 1.80 -9.78 1.20
CA SER A 7 1.12 -8.49 1.12
C SER A 7 2.04 -7.39 1.61
N ILE A 8 1.82 -6.18 1.11
CA ILE A 8 2.48 -4.96 1.60
C ILE A 8 1.44 -4.12 2.36
N THR A 9 1.84 -3.64 3.53
CA THR A 9 1.12 -2.60 4.27
C THR A 9 1.77 -1.27 3.96
N VAL A 10 1.02 -0.36 3.34
CA VAL A 10 1.48 0.97 2.95
C VAL A 10 0.97 1.98 3.97
N ARG A 11 1.88 2.76 4.56
CA ARG A 11 1.59 3.84 5.50
C ARG A 11 2.43 5.07 5.14
N PRO A 12 1.93 6.30 5.41
CA PRO A 12 2.76 7.49 5.31
C PRO A 12 3.91 7.43 6.34
N ASP A 13 5.01 8.06 6.02
CA ASP A 13 6.09 8.27 6.99
C ASP A 13 5.66 9.31 8.02
N LEU A 14 5.50 8.87 9.25
CA LEU A 14 5.11 9.68 10.41
C LEU A 14 6.17 9.59 11.53
N SER A 15 7.40 9.28 11.20
CA SER A 15 8.50 9.13 12.15
C SER A 15 8.69 10.37 13.03
N ASP A 16 8.50 11.58 12.46
CA ASP A 16 8.62 12.86 13.14
C ASP A 16 7.50 13.12 14.16
N TYR A 17 6.44 12.30 14.16
CA TYR A 17 5.24 12.51 14.95
C TYR A 17 5.01 11.44 16.03
N ARG A 18 6.07 10.79 16.49
CA ARG A 18 5.99 9.72 17.49
C ARG A 18 5.30 10.15 18.79
N GLY A 19 5.55 11.39 19.24
CA GLY A 19 4.89 11.96 20.42
C GLY A 19 3.37 12.08 20.23
N LEU A 20 2.92 12.56 19.08
CA LEU A 20 1.52 12.66 18.73
C LEU A 20 0.85 11.27 18.67
N LEU A 21 1.51 10.29 18.05
CA LEU A 21 1.00 8.92 18.01
C LEU A 21 0.86 8.30 19.39
N LYS A 22 1.76 8.65 20.34
CA LYS A 22 1.66 8.24 21.75
C LYS A 22 0.46 8.90 22.44
N ALA A 23 0.25 10.20 22.23
CA ALA A 23 -0.91 10.92 22.77
C ALA A 23 -2.24 10.34 22.26
N LEU A 24 -2.34 10.03 20.96
CA LEU A 24 -3.51 9.37 20.37
C LEU A 24 -3.84 8.00 21.00
N ASN A 25 -2.84 7.31 21.56
CA ASN A 25 -3.07 6.07 22.29
C ASN A 25 -3.68 6.26 23.68
N GLN A 26 -3.56 7.46 24.24
CA GLN A 26 -4.08 7.81 25.57
C GLN A 26 -5.51 8.35 25.51
N MET A 27 -6.03 8.68 24.31
CA MET A 27 -7.42 9.08 24.13
C MET A 27 -8.37 7.94 24.50
N ASP A 28 -9.59 8.29 24.91
CA ASP A 28 -10.63 7.33 25.16
C ASP A 28 -11.05 6.55 23.90
N LYS A 29 -11.84 5.49 24.08
CA LYS A 29 -12.23 4.61 23.00
C LYS A 29 -13.10 5.29 21.95
N GLU A 30 -13.91 6.26 22.37
CA GLU A 30 -14.84 6.99 21.50
C GLU A 30 -14.08 7.93 20.56
N ALA A 31 -13.15 8.74 21.08
CA ALA A 31 -12.28 9.60 20.30
C ALA A 31 -11.38 8.80 19.34
N GLN A 32 -10.87 7.64 19.80
CA GLN A 32 -10.12 6.73 18.91
C GLN A 32 -10.99 6.15 17.79
N PHE A 33 -12.27 5.88 18.06
CA PHE A 33 -13.20 5.37 17.05
C PHE A 33 -13.55 6.45 16.03
N GLU A 34 -13.81 7.68 16.47
CA GLU A 34 -14.02 8.84 15.61
C GLU A 34 -12.83 9.04 14.67
N LEU A 35 -11.61 9.09 15.22
CA LEU A 35 -10.40 9.22 14.43
C LEU A 35 -10.24 8.11 13.37
N LYS A 36 -10.51 6.86 13.74
CA LYS A 36 -10.45 5.74 12.77
C LYS A 36 -11.44 5.88 11.63
N ASN A 37 -12.63 6.44 11.90
CA ASN A 37 -13.63 6.68 10.86
C ASN A 37 -13.20 7.80 9.91
N ASP A 38 -12.69 8.89 10.46
CA ASP A 38 -12.18 10.03 9.67
C ASP A 38 -11.00 9.62 8.80
N VAL A 39 -10.05 8.88 9.36
CA VAL A 39 -8.85 8.41 8.66
C VAL A 39 -9.17 7.33 7.65
N TYR A 40 -10.26 6.56 7.84
CA TYR A 40 -10.68 5.56 6.86
C TYR A 40 -10.98 6.15 5.48
N SER A 41 -11.64 7.30 5.42
CA SER A 41 -11.91 7.99 4.15
C SER A 41 -10.62 8.42 3.44
N LEU A 42 -9.62 8.83 4.21
CA LEU A 42 -8.29 9.15 3.69
C LEU A 42 -7.55 7.90 3.20
N SER A 43 -7.66 6.79 3.93
CA SER A 43 -7.13 5.49 3.50
C SER A 43 -7.79 5.03 2.20
N ALA A 44 -9.12 5.23 2.06
CA ALA A 44 -9.85 4.89 0.83
C ALA A 44 -9.41 5.74 -0.36
N TRP A 45 -9.24 7.05 -0.16
CA TRP A 45 -8.71 7.94 -1.20
C TRP A 45 -7.29 7.54 -1.63
N THR A 46 -6.42 7.21 -0.67
CA THR A 46 -5.06 6.71 -0.94
C THR A 46 -5.10 5.39 -1.71
N ALA A 47 -5.97 4.46 -1.30
CA ALA A 47 -6.15 3.18 -1.97
C ALA A 47 -6.58 3.36 -3.43
N GLN A 48 -7.54 4.24 -3.72
CA GLN A 48 -7.96 4.56 -5.08
C GLN A 48 -6.82 5.12 -5.94
N GLY A 49 -5.96 5.98 -5.37
CA GLY A 49 -4.78 6.51 -6.05
C GLY A 49 -3.81 5.39 -6.46
N ILE A 50 -3.50 4.50 -5.53
CA ILE A 50 -2.64 3.34 -5.76
C ILE A 50 -3.27 2.39 -6.79
N GLU A 51 -4.56 2.08 -6.65
CA GLU A 51 -5.28 1.20 -7.59
C GLU A 51 -5.23 1.73 -9.02
N ARG A 52 -5.55 3.02 -9.22
CA ARG A 52 -5.48 3.67 -10.54
C ARG A 52 -4.07 3.61 -11.13
N ALA A 53 -3.04 3.84 -10.33
CA ALA A 53 -1.67 3.73 -10.79
C ALA A 53 -1.31 2.31 -11.22
N GLY A 54 -1.82 1.28 -10.54
CA GLY A 54 -1.63 -0.11 -10.94
C GLY A 54 -2.32 -0.46 -12.26
N PHE A 55 -3.53 0.06 -12.51
CA PHE A 55 -4.19 -0.08 -13.82
C PHE A 55 -3.46 0.67 -14.94
N ALA A 56 -2.81 1.77 -14.63
CA ALA A 56 -1.99 2.56 -15.55
C ALA A 56 -0.52 2.15 -15.58
N HIS A 57 -0.17 0.95 -15.09
CA HIS A 57 1.23 0.51 -15.01
C HIS A 57 1.93 0.63 -16.38
N PRO A 58 3.11 1.28 -16.43
CA PRO A 58 3.71 1.73 -17.70
C PRO A 58 4.16 0.59 -18.62
N ILE A 59 4.45 -0.60 -18.07
CA ILE A 59 5.03 -1.70 -18.84
C ILE A 59 4.08 -2.89 -18.95
N TYR A 60 3.50 -3.36 -17.83
CA TYR A 60 2.63 -4.55 -17.78
C TYR A 60 1.29 -4.28 -17.09
N PRO A 61 0.42 -3.42 -17.66
CA PRO A 61 -0.83 -3.00 -17.00
C PRO A 61 -1.80 -4.16 -16.73
N LYS A 62 -1.89 -5.14 -17.62
CA LYS A 62 -2.78 -6.30 -17.44
C LYS A 62 -2.38 -7.15 -16.23
N GLN A 63 -1.09 -7.33 -16.00
CA GLN A 63 -0.57 -8.10 -14.88
C GLN A 63 -0.62 -7.30 -13.58
N ALA A 64 -0.26 -6.01 -13.62
CA ALA A 64 -0.37 -5.11 -12.48
C ALA A 64 -1.83 -4.93 -12.03
N ALA A 65 -2.79 -4.95 -12.93
CA ALA A 65 -4.22 -4.88 -12.62
C ALA A 65 -4.69 -6.02 -11.69
N ILE A 66 -4.06 -7.20 -11.74
CA ILE A 66 -4.39 -8.31 -10.84
C ILE A 66 -4.00 -7.93 -9.39
N VAL A 67 -2.87 -7.27 -9.21
CA VAL A 67 -2.41 -6.77 -7.92
C VAL A 67 -3.23 -5.55 -7.50
N ALA A 68 -3.48 -4.62 -8.41
CA ALA A 68 -4.25 -3.39 -8.16
C ALA A 68 -5.66 -3.67 -7.61
N ARG A 69 -6.33 -4.69 -8.13
CA ARG A 69 -7.67 -5.12 -7.63
C ARG A 69 -7.65 -5.64 -6.19
N THR A 70 -6.50 -5.87 -5.59
CA THR A 70 -6.37 -6.28 -4.19
C THR A 70 -6.11 -5.12 -3.25
N VAL A 71 -5.94 -3.91 -3.78
CA VAL A 71 -5.74 -2.70 -3.00
C VAL A 71 -7.00 -2.42 -2.18
N ARG A 72 -6.81 -2.24 -0.87
CA ARG A 72 -7.93 -1.99 0.05
C ARG A 72 -7.51 -1.09 1.20
N PRO A 73 -8.39 -0.15 1.60
CA PRO A 73 -8.14 0.66 2.79
C PRO A 73 -8.25 -0.17 4.06
N ALA A 74 -7.53 0.25 5.10
CA ALA A 74 -7.70 -0.26 6.45
C ALA A 74 -8.29 0.82 7.36
N ARG A 75 -9.06 0.39 8.35
CA ARG A 75 -9.58 1.26 9.41
C ARG A 75 -8.56 1.31 10.54
N ASP A 76 -7.69 2.30 10.49
CA ASP A 76 -6.65 2.53 11.50
C ASP A 76 -6.61 4.04 11.84
N ARG A 77 -5.90 4.42 12.90
CA ARG A 77 -5.65 5.81 13.31
C ARG A 77 -4.65 6.52 12.39
N VAL A 78 -3.91 5.75 11.61
CA VAL A 78 -2.98 6.22 10.59
C VAL A 78 -3.50 5.75 9.23
N PRO A 79 -3.45 6.59 8.19
CA PRO A 79 -3.83 6.17 6.84
C PRO A 79 -3.08 4.91 6.44
N THR A 80 -3.82 3.84 6.22
CA THR A 80 -3.24 2.51 5.97
C THR A 80 -3.92 1.85 4.79
N VAL A 81 -3.13 1.32 3.87
CA VAL A 81 -3.59 0.59 2.67
C VAL A 81 -2.88 -0.76 2.61
N TYR A 82 -3.65 -1.80 2.35
CA TYR A 82 -3.14 -3.14 2.08
C TYR A 82 -3.14 -3.41 0.59
N VAL A 83 -2.07 -4.04 0.10
CA VAL A 83 -1.90 -4.44 -1.31
C VAL A 83 -1.38 -5.87 -1.37
N GLY A 84 -1.95 -6.69 -2.25
CA GLY A 84 -1.52 -8.09 -2.44
C GLY A 84 -2.35 -9.08 -1.63
N GLY A 85 -1.74 -10.21 -1.30
CA GLY A 85 -2.39 -11.34 -0.61
C GLY A 85 -2.78 -12.47 -1.54
N GLY A 86 -3.52 -13.45 -1.02
CA GLY A 86 -3.89 -14.68 -1.76
C GLY A 86 -5.05 -14.53 -2.75
N LYS A 87 -5.70 -13.35 -2.80
CA LYS A 87 -6.80 -13.07 -3.72
C LYS A 87 -6.27 -12.62 -5.09
N GLY A 88 -7.10 -12.75 -6.12
CA GLY A 88 -6.72 -12.39 -7.49
C GLY A 88 -5.76 -13.43 -8.10
N ARG A 89 -6.22 -14.13 -9.14
CA ARG A 89 -5.40 -15.14 -9.82
C ARG A 89 -5.18 -14.74 -11.28
N ALA A 90 -3.94 -14.88 -11.71
CA ALA A 90 -3.57 -14.77 -13.10
C ALA A 90 -3.85 -16.09 -13.83
N SER A 91 -3.92 -16.06 -15.15
CA SER A 91 -4.20 -17.23 -15.99
C SER A 91 -3.22 -18.40 -15.77
N GLY A 92 -1.98 -18.13 -15.36
CA GLY A 92 -0.97 -19.15 -15.03
C GLY A 92 -1.00 -19.58 -13.55
N GLY A 93 -2.04 -19.24 -12.77
CA GLY A 93 -2.24 -19.69 -11.40
C GLY A 93 -1.56 -18.84 -10.30
N ALA A 94 -0.68 -17.89 -10.63
CA ALA A 94 -0.07 -17.01 -9.65
C ALA A 94 -1.11 -16.09 -9.01
N ASN A 95 -1.03 -15.91 -7.70
CA ASN A 95 -1.86 -14.96 -6.98
C ASN A 95 -1.24 -13.55 -6.95
N ALA A 96 -2.05 -12.55 -6.53
CA ALA A 96 -1.60 -11.16 -6.48
C ALA A 96 -0.37 -10.96 -5.58
N GLY A 97 -0.27 -11.67 -4.46
CA GLY A 97 0.90 -11.59 -3.57
C GLY A 97 2.19 -12.07 -4.23
N GLN A 98 2.12 -13.11 -5.04
CA GLN A 98 3.28 -13.61 -5.79
C GLN A 98 3.73 -12.64 -6.89
N LEU A 99 2.79 -11.91 -7.49
CA LEU A 99 3.07 -10.94 -8.55
C LEU A 99 3.51 -9.57 -8.01
N LEU A 100 3.22 -9.27 -6.75
CA LEU A 100 3.34 -7.95 -6.15
C LEU A 100 4.74 -7.35 -6.27
N PHE A 101 5.75 -8.03 -5.75
CA PHE A 101 7.12 -7.50 -5.72
C PHE A 101 7.73 -7.37 -7.12
N GLY A 102 7.47 -8.33 -7.99
CA GLY A 102 7.94 -8.27 -9.36
C GLY A 102 7.30 -7.13 -10.16
N ASN A 103 6.01 -6.84 -9.92
CA ASN A 103 5.35 -5.70 -10.57
C ASN A 103 5.78 -4.36 -9.97
N GLU A 104 6.07 -4.28 -8.68
CA GLU A 104 6.46 -3.03 -8.05
C GLU A 104 7.94 -2.70 -8.24
N PHE A 105 8.83 -3.67 -8.09
CA PHE A 105 10.27 -3.42 -8.09
C PHE A 105 11.00 -3.98 -9.32
N GLY A 106 10.27 -4.65 -10.17
CA GLY A 106 10.86 -5.39 -11.26
C GLY A 106 11.50 -6.70 -10.83
N GLY A 107 12.00 -7.46 -11.79
CA GLY A 107 12.65 -8.73 -11.57
C GLY A 107 13.86 -8.91 -12.48
N ASP A 108 14.86 -9.61 -11.98
CA ASP A 108 15.93 -10.12 -12.81
C ASP A 108 15.43 -11.37 -13.55
N ARG A 109 15.80 -11.50 -14.83
CA ARG A 109 15.47 -12.69 -15.62
C ARG A 109 15.95 -14.00 -14.98
N ASN A 110 16.99 -13.93 -14.16
CA ASN A 110 17.60 -15.08 -13.51
C ASN A 110 17.06 -15.32 -12.08
N ALA A 111 16.51 -14.31 -11.40
CA ALA A 111 16.04 -14.43 -10.03
C ALA A 111 14.80 -15.34 -9.86
N PHE A 112 14.00 -15.49 -10.92
CA PHE A 112 12.80 -16.31 -10.94
C PHE A 112 12.95 -17.58 -11.79
N GLY A 113 14.17 -17.95 -12.16
CA GLY A 113 14.49 -19.01 -13.13
C GLY A 113 13.98 -20.41 -12.79
N ASN A 114 13.60 -20.67 -11.54
CA ASN A 114 13.14 -22.00 -11.08
C ASN A 114 11.63 -22.06 -10.79
N LEU A 115 10.88 -20.98 -10.96
CA LEU A 115 9.43 -21.03 -10.83
C LEU A 115 8.83 -21.45 -12.18
N ASN A 116 8.55 -22.74 -12.36
CA ASN A 116 7.88 -23.27 -13.56
C ASN A 116 6.60 -22.50 -13.93
N ALA A 117 5.88 -21.96 -12.95
CA ALA A 117 4.72 -21.10 -13.14
C ALA A 117 5.08 -19.80 -13.90
N PHE A 118 6.27 -19.26 -13.71
CA PHE A 118 6.74 -18.06 -14.42
C PHE A 118 7.24 -18.39 -15.84
N ARG A 119 7.81 -19.59 -16.05
CA ARG A 119 8.22 -20.05 -17.39
C ARG A 119 7.03 -20.40 -18.27
N ASN A 120 6.04 -21.09 -17.73
CA ASN A 120 4.89 -21.61 -18.48
C ASN A 120 3.68 -20.66 -18.46
N GLY A 121 3.59 -19.77 -17.47
CA GLY A 121 2.47 -18.83 -17.31
C GLY A 121 2.63 -17.50 -18.05
N GLY A 122 3.76 -17.24 -18.67
CA GLY A 122 4.00 -16.02 -19.44
C GLY A 122 4.12 -14.74 -18.57
N TYR A 123 4.38 -14.87 -17.26
CA TYR A 123 4.60 -13.70 -16.39
C TYR A 123 5.91 -13.01 -16.75
N ARG A 124 5.83 -11.70 -16.93
CA ARG A 124 6.98 -10.85 -17.20
C ARG A 124 7.02 -9.73 -16.18
N PHE A 125 8.21 -9.47 -15.66
CA PHE A 125 8.43 -8.35 -14.78
C PHE A 125 9.26 -7.28 -15.50
N PRO A 126 9.01 -5.99 -15.21
CA PRO A 126 9.86 -4.92 -15.71
C PRO A 126 11.28 -5.07 -15.15
N PRO A 127 12.28 -4.41 -15.77
CA PRO A 127 13.63 -4.36 -15.22
C PRO A 127 13.60 -3.82 -13.79
N ARG A 128 14.57 -4.19 -12.95
CA ARG A 128 14.68 -3.62 -11.62
C ARG A 128 14.80 -2.11 -11.67
N THR A 129 14.12 -1.41 -10.74
CA THR A 129 14.11 0.06 -10.68
C THR A 129 15.40 0.66 -10.16
N SER A 130 16.31 -0.15 -9.59
CA SER A 130 17.66 0.29 -9.24
C SER A 130 18.72 -0.54 -9.95
N ARG A 131 19.60 0.12 -10.70
CA ARG A 131 20.77 -0.50 -11.34
C ARG A 131 21.97 -0.66 -10.41
N GLU A 132 22.03 0.06 -9.28
CA GLU A 132 23.27 0.23 -8.49
C GLU A 132 23.07 0.12 -6.97
N GLY A 133 22.11 -0.69 -6.50
CA GLY A 133 21.93 -0.91 -5.06
C GLY A 133 21.41 0.30 -4.27
N ARG A 134 21.04 1.39 -4.91
CA ARG A 134 20.48 2.58 -4.28
C ARG A 134 18.95 2.49 -4.18
N GLY A 135 18.44 1.60 -3.37
CA GLY A 135 17.02 1.52 -3.03
C GLY A 135 16.07 1.36 -4.23
N ASN A 136 15.11 0.49 -4.12
CA ASN A 136 14.09 0.32 -5.15
C ASN A 136 13.06 1.46 -5.06
N THR A 137 12.93 2.27 -6.11
CA THR A 137 11.96 3.38 -6.16
C THR A 137 10.54 2.91 -6.42
N GLY A 138 10.36 1.66 -6.91
CA GLY A 138 9.07 1.12 -7.32
C GLY A 138 8.57 1.66 -8.66
N TYR A 139 7.57 1.00 -9.23
CA TYR A 139 6.97 1.38 -10.51
C TYR A 139 5.65 2.14 -10.35
N TRP A 140 4.85 1.84 -9.32
CA TRP A 140 3.52 2.39 -9.18
C TRP A 140 3.05 2.63 -7.74
N ILE A 141 3.28 1.70 -6.79
CA ILE A 141 2.80 1.86 -5.41
C ILE A 141 3.58 2.98 -4.70
N PHE A 142 4.90 2.83 -4.62
CA PHE A 142 5.74 3.77 -3.89
C PHE A 142 5.84 5.15 -4.56
N PRO A 143 6.00 5.28 -5.89
CA PRO A 143 5.97 6.58 -6.55
C PRO A 143 4.63 7.30 -6.34
N THR A 144 3.50 6.60 -6.43
CA THR A 144 2.18 7.16 -6.18
C THR A 144 2.05 7.64 -4.74
N LEU A 145 2.43 6.79 -3.78
CA LEU A 145 2.40 7.15 -2.37
C LEU A 145 3.28 8.37 -2.07
N LYS A 146 4.50 8.42 -2.63
CA LYS A 146 5.42 9.55 -2.48
C LYS A 146 4.80 10.85 -3.00
N GLY A 147 4.13 10.81 -4.15
CA GLY A 147 3.43 11.96 -4.71
C GLY A 147 2.23 12.41 -3.87
N MET A 148 1.51 11.48 -3.25
CA MET A 148 0.35 11.75 -2.40
C MET A 148 0.72 12.14 -0.96
N GLN A 149 1.94 11.89 -0.52
CA GLN A 149 2.40 12.05 0.86
C GLN A 149 2.12 13.43 1.47
N PRO A 150 2.36 14.58 0.79
CA PRO A 150 2.08 15.89 1.38
C PRO A 150 0.59 16.08 1.70
N GLU A 151 -0.29 15.66 0.80
CA GLU A 151 -1.73 15.79 0.98
C GLU A 151 -2.27 14.80 2.03
N ILE A 152 -1.72 13.57 2.07
CA ILE A 152 -2.03 12.60 3.12
C ILE A 152 -1.68 13.16 4.50
N LYS A 153 -0.48 13.73 4.67
CA LYS A 153 -0.06 14.35 5.94
C LYS A 153 -1.00 15.48 6.33
N LYS A 154 -1.27 16.42 5.41
CA LYS A 154 -2.17 17.57 5.67
C LYS A 154 -3.55 17.13 6.13
N ARG A 155 -4.20 16.21 5.43
CA ARG A 155 -5.55 15.72 5.76
C ARG A 155 -5.56 14.92 7.05
N TRP A 156 -4.54 14.11 7.29
CA TRP A 156 -4.42 13.35 8.52
C TRP A 156 -4.30 14.27 9.74
N PHE A 157 -3.47 15.32 9.67
CA PHE A 157 -3.35 16.31 10.74
C PHE A 157 -4.66 17.05 10.99
N ALA A 158 -5.38 17.42 9.94
CA ALA A 158 -6.68 18.08 10.10
C ALA A 158 -7.68 17.16 10.83
N ALA A 159 -7.69 15.87 10.54
CA ALA A 159 -8.53 14.89 11.22
C ALA A 159 -8.11 14.73 12.70
N VAL A 160 -6.82 14.58 12.97
CA VAL A 160 -6.29 14.46 14.34
C VAL A 160 -6.63 15.67 15.18
N ASN A 161 -6.35 16.88 14.67
CA ASN A 161 -6.62 18.12 15.41
C ASN A 161 -8.12 18.26 15.72
N ARG A 162 -9.00 17.98 14.76
CA ARG A 162 -10.45 18.02 14.99
C ARG A 162 -10.88 17.08 16.13
N VAL A 163 -10.40 15.85 16.13
CA VAL A 163 -10.76 14.85 17.15
C VAL A 163 -10.17 15.25 18.51
N MET A 164 -8.94 15.76 18.53
CA MET A 164 -8.32 16.26 19.77
C MET A 164 -9.06 17.46 20.35
N ASP A 165 -9.48 18.41 19.51
CA ASP A 165 -10.26 19.58 19.95
C ASP A 165 -11.63 19.18 20.51
N ASN A 166 -12.29 18.20 19.86
CA ASN A 166 -13.54 17.64 20.36
C ASN A 166 -13.32 16.96 21.72
N TRP A 167 -12.35 16.08 21.81
CA TRP A 167 -12.03 15.37 23.05
C TRP A 167 -11.70 16.33 24.20
N ALA A 168 -10.91 17.38 23.96
CA ALA A 168 -10.56 18.37 24.98
C ALA A 168 -11.75 19.23 25.49
N ARG A 169 -12.85 19.29 24.72
CA ARG A 169 -14.07 19.99 25.13
C ARG A 169 -14.99 19.19 26.06
N TYR A 170 -14.85 17.86 26.02
CA TYR A 170 -15.74 16.95 26.74
C TYR A 170 -15.02 16.17 27.86
N SER A 171 -13.71 16.30 27.99
CA SER A 171 -12.89 15.78 29.09
C SER A 171 -12.59 16.87 30.13
#